data_533508835c9ba7f43ac5d642e3ecc7b9
#
_entry.id   533508835c9ba7f43ac5d642e3ecc7b9
#
_cell.length_a   1.000
_cell.length_b   1.000
_cell.length_c   1.000
_cell.angle_alpha   90.00
_cell.angle_beta   90.00
_cell.angle_gamma   90.00
#
_symmetry.space_group_name_H-M   'P 1'
#
loop_
_entity.id
_entity.type
_entity.pdbx_description
1 polymer ?
#
loop_
_entity_poly.entity_id
_entity_poly.type
_entity_poly.pdbx_seq_one_letter_code
_entity_poly.pdbx_strand_id
1 'polypeptide(L)'
;AGTFRLFRFVCSGTGRRSAHATPGAGGLTPDFLSVEATDVHFDHTVTVLLGEMRYHRPQSWTYITDDGAMPSDADWTPSLATEFRRLNGYDLTRYLPVFAGLTIENYDVSERFRADYRRTVADLLARNRYGRLRELAHQRNLSIHPISRSALSVPADAVRNAAFSDVPAAHFRLRTPSPLATYPTCRDASIKIAASAGHLYNRRFIAAKGPQTDG
;
A
#
# COMPACT_ATOMS: atom_id res chain seq x y z
N ALA A 1 5.46 -46.56 -11.29
CA ALA A 1 4.96 -45.31 -11.84
C ALA A 1 4.34 -44.51 -10.69
N GLY A 2 4.82 -43.31 -10.43
CA GLY A 2 4.30 -42.42 -9.38
C GLY A 2 3.30 -41.43 -9.98
N THR A 3 2.36 -40.96 -9.14
CA THR A 3 1.44 -39.88 -9.52
C THR A 3 2.08 -38.55 -9.13
N PHE A 4 2.18 -37.65 -10.08
CA PHE A 4 2.71 -36.27 -9.87
C PHE A 4 1.57 -35.28 -9.98
N ARG A 5 1.62 -34.20 -9.16
CA ARG A 5 0.81 -32.99 -9.35
C ARG A 5 1.68 -31.88 -9.89
N LEU A 6 1.28 -31.30 -11.00
CA LEU A 6 1.91 -30.12 -11.57
C LEU A 6 1.10 -28.88 -11.22
N PHE A 7 1.76 -27.88 -10.64
CA PHE A 7 1.17 -26.56 -10.39
C PHE A 7 1.81 -25.55 -11.32
N ARG A 8 1.00 -24.77 -12.01
CA ARG A 8 1.44 -23.64 -12.82
C ARG A 8 0.94 -22.35 -12.16
N PHE A 9 1.87 -21.52 -11.72
CA PHE A 9 1.57 -20.19 -11.21
C PHE A 9 1.81 -19.18 -12.32
N VAL A 10 0.84 -18.28 -12.51
CA VAL A 10 0.88 -17.25 -13.55
C VAL A 10 0.63 -15.90 -12.89
N CYS A 11 1.49 -14.92 -13.15
CA CYS A 11 1.25 -13.54 -12.80
C CYS A 11 0.54 -12.85 -13.97
N SER A 12 -0.52 -12.13 -13.68
CA SER A 12 -1.24 -11.32 -14.67
C SER A 12 -1.68 -10.00 -14.05
N GLY A 13 -1.94 -9.00 -14.88
CA GLY A 13 -2.52 -7.75 -14.41
C GLY A 13 -3.90 -8.00 -13.79
N THR A 14 -4.21 -7.33 -12.69
CA THR A 14 -5.51 -7.45 -12.00
C THR A 14 -6.66 -6.86 -12.84
N GLY A 15 -6.38 -6.05 -13.86
CA GLY A 15 -7.38 -5.34 -14.64
C GLY A 15 -8.14 -4.26 -13.85
N ARG A 16 -7.78 -4.03 -12.60
CA ARG A 16 -8.46 -3.05 -11.75
C ARG A 16 -8.18 -1.63 -12.18
N ARG A 17 -9.23 -0.83 -12.13
CA ARG A 17 -9.17 0.61 -12.39
C ARG A 17 -9.24 1.38 -11.07
N SER A 18 -8.68 2.59 -11.05
CA SER A 18 -8.82 3.47 -9.89
C SER A 18 -10.30 3.81 -9.68
N ALA A 19 -10.78 3.63 -8.44
CA ALA A 19 -12.17 3.94 -8.07
C ALA A 19 -12.50 5.44 -8.19
N HIS A 20 -11.48 6.30 -8.20
CA HIS A 20 -11.62 7.76 -8.28
C HIS A 20 -11.20 8.32 -9.64
N ALA A 21 -11.02 7.47 -10.65
CA ALA A 21 -10.74 7.95 -12.00
C ALA A 21 -11.96 8.68 -12.56
N THR A 22 -11.76 9.86 -13.12
CA THR A 22 -12.80 10.58 -13.84
C THR A 22 -13.32 9.75 -15.02
N PRO A 23 -14.60 9.88 -15.37
CA PRO A 23 -15.15 9.22 -16.57
C PRO A 23 -14.27 9.53 -17.80
N GLY A 24 -13.84 8.49 -18.52
CA GLY A 24 -12.92 8.61 -19.66
C GLY A 24 -11.42 8.54 -19.34
N ALA A 25 -11.01 8.77 -18.10
CA ALA A 25 -9.60 8.67 -17.65
C ALA A 25 -9.24 7.29 -17.04
N GLY A 26 -9.96 6.25 -17.40
CA GLY A 26 -9.95 4.93 -16.80
C GLY A 26 -8.62 4.16 -16.82
N GLY A 27 -7.57 4.74 -16.22
CA GLY A 27 -6.28 4.09 -16.06
C GLY A 27 -6.31 2.88 -15.11
N LEU A 28 -5.49 1.88 -15.41
CA LEU A 28 -5.27 0.76 -14.52
C LEU A 28 -4.57 1.21 -13.25
N THR A 29 -4.88 0.55 -12.14
CA THR A 29 -4.15 0.74 -10.89
C THR A 29 -2.68 0.35 -11.08
N PRO A 30 -1.72 1.20 -10.70
CA PRO A 30 -0.30 0.88 -10.84
C PRO A 30 0.12 -0.27 -9.91
N ASP A 31 1.23 -0.91 -10.24
CA ASP A 31 1.87 -1.88 -9.33
C ASP A 31 2.51 -1.14 -8.15
N PHE A 32 1.85 -1.18 -7.01
CA PHE A 32 2.30 -0.50 -5.79
C PHE A 32 3.55 -1.12 -5.15
N LEU A 33 3.96 -2.29 -5.60
CA LEU A 33 5.17 -2.96 -5.12
C LEU A 33 6.40 -2.63 -5.98
N SER A 34 6.21 -1.95 -7.13
CA SER A 34 7.26 -1.54 -8.06
C SER A 34 7.67 -0.08 -7.87
N VAL A 35 8.97 0.19 -7.82
CA VAL A 35 9.54 1.54 -7.82
C VAL A 35 9.24 2.22 -9.15
N GLU A 36 9.46 1.52 -10.26
CA GLU A 36 9.26 2.04 -11.62
C GLU A 36 7.81 2.45 -11.86
N ALA A 37 6.85 1.64 -11.38
CA ALA A 37 5.44 1.98 -11.51
C ALA A 37 5.07 3.20 -10.63
N THR A 38 5.72 3.37 -9.47
CA THR A 38 5.57 4.55 -8.62
C THR A 38 6.11 5.79 -9.32
N ASP A 39 7.28 5.70 -9.97
CA ASP A 39 7.90 6.79 -10.72
C ASP A 39 7.01 7.23 -11.88
N VAL A 40 6.58 6.27 -12.72
CA VAL A 40 5.69 6.54 -13.85
C VAL A 40 4.37 7.18 -13.40
N HIS A 41 3.78 6.67 -12.31
CA HIS A 41 2.55 7.24 -11.77
C HIS A 41 2.74 8.69 -11.29
N PHE A 42 3.83 8.96 -10.57
CA PHE A 42 4.17 10.30 -10.10
C PHE A 42 4.39 11.27 -11.27
N ASP A 43 5.13 10.84 -12.28
CA ASP A 43 5.45 11.69 -13.44
C ASP A 43 4.20 12.02 -14.27
N HIS A 44 3.30 11.05 -14.47
CA HIS A 44 2.06 11.27 -15.23
C HIS A 44 0.95 11.98 -14.43
N THR A 45 1.15 12.19 -13.14
CA THR A 45 0.18 12.90 -12.29
C THR A 45 0.78 14.17 -11.70
N VAL A 46 1.61 14.07 -10.69
CA VAL A 46 2.14 15.21 -9.94
C VAL A 46 3.03 16.10 -10.82
N THR A 47 3.93 15.49 -11.61
CA THR A 47 4.86 16.27 -12.46
C THR A 47 4.09 17.03 -13.56
N VAL A 48 3.07 16.43 -14.17
CA VAL A 48 2.22 17.11 -15.16
C VAL A 48 1.48 18.27 -14.52
N LEU A 49 0.83 18.05 -13.36
CA LEU A 49 0.11 19.11 -12.65
C LEU A 49 1.03 20.27 -12.25
N LEU A 50 2.24 19.98 -11.76
CA LEU A 50 3.23 21.02 -11.44
C LEU A 50 3.64 21.82 -12.70
N GLY A 51 3.77 21.14 -13.84
CA GLY A 51 4.04 21.75 -15.13
C GLY A 51 2.95 22.75 -15.54
N GLU A 52 1.69 22.36 -15.42
CA GLU A 52 0.54 23.22 -15.72
C GLU A 52 0.41 24.38 -14.71
N MET A 53 0.62 24.10 -13.43
CA MET A 53 0.50 25.11 -12.36
C MET A 53 1.61 26.17 -12.36
N ARG A 54 2.75 25.94 -13.03
CA ARG A 54 3.87 26.90 -13.04
C ARG A 54 3.47 28.31 -13.47
N TYR A 55 2.45 28.45 -14.31
CA TYR A 55 1.90 29.72 -14.75
C TYR A 55 1.01 30.41 -13.71
N HIS A 56 0.52 29.67 -12.71
CA HIS A 56 -0.43 30.11 -11.71
C HIS A 56 0.18 30.31 -10.31
N ARG A 57 1.51 30.38 -10.19
CA ARG A 57 2.28 30.50 -8.93
C ARG A 57 1.96 29.33 -7.97
N PRO A 58 2.60 28.16 -8.12
CA PRO A 58 2.31 26.95 -7.35
C PRO A 58 2.76 27.00 -5.88
N GLN A 59 3.14 28.15 -5.34
CA GLN A 59 3.64 28.31 -3.96
C GLN A 59 2.60 27.91 -2.89
N SER A 60 1.33 27.82 -3.26
CA SER A 60 0.26 27.33 -2.38
C SER A 60 0.14 25.81 -2.32
N TRP A 61 0.73 25.09 -3.26
CA TRP A 61 0.73 23.63 -3.24
C TRP A 61 1.92 23.11 -2.44
N THR A 62 1.69 22.72 -1.20
CA THR A 62 2.73 22.38 -0.23
C THR A 62 2.81 20.87 0.08
N TYR A 63 1.77 20.11 -0.26
CA TYR A 63 1.76 18.67 0.03
C TYR A 63 0.90 17.89 -0.97
N ILE A 64 1.17 16.60 -1.03
CA ILE A 64 0.33 15.59 -1.70
C ILE A 64 -0.23 14.61 -0.68
N THR A 65 -1.45 14.13 -0.95
CA THR A 65 -2.11 13.12 -0.12
C THR A 65 -2.23 11.83 -0.92
N ASP A 66 -1.79 10.72 -0.36
CA ASP A 66 -2.05 9.40 -0.89
C ASP A 66 -3.20 8.75 -0.11
N ASP A 67 -4.39 8.76 -0.68
CA ASP A 67 -5.61 8.12 -0.17
C ASP A 67 -5.91 6.81 -0.91
N GLY A 68 -4.94 6.28 -1.65
CA GLY A 68 -5.08 5.09 -2.46
C GLY A 68 -5.28 3.83 -1.62
N ALA A 69 -6.40 3.14 -1.83
CA ALA A 69 -6.57 1.79 -1.32
C ALA A 69 -5.76 0.83 -2.21
N MET A 70 -4.82 0.10 -1.60
CA MET A 70 -4.18 -1.01 -2.29
C MET A 70 -5.20 -2.14 -2.51
N PRO A 71 -5.34 -2.68 -3.73
CA PRO A 71 -6.16 -3.87 -3.96
C PRO A 71 -5.65 -5.06 -3.14
N SER A 72 -6.56 -5.83 -2.55
CA SER A 72 -6.21 -6.98 -1.71
C SER A 72 -5.53 -8.14 -2.47
N ASP A 73 -5.62 -8.10 -3.79
CA ASP A 73 -5.09 -9.08 -4.75
C ASP A 73 -3.83 -8.59 -5.49
N ALA A 74 -3.34 -7.39 -5.19
CA ALA A 74 -2.09 -6.86 -5.75
C ALA A 74 -0.90 -7.26 -4.86
N ASP A 75 -0.57 -8.52 -4.86
CA ASP A 75 0.42 -9.13 -3.97
C ASP A 75 1.67 -9.65 -4.71
N TRP A 76 1.76 -9.41 -6.02
CA TRP A 76 2.89 -9.85 -6.84
C TRP A 76 3.47 -8.69 -7.66
N THR A 77 4.81 -8.70 -7.80
CA THR A 77 5.58 -7.83 -8.69
C THR A 77 6.75 -8.62 -9.30
N PRO A 78 7.28 -8.26 -10.46
CA PRO A 78 8.39 -8.99 -11.09
C PRO A 78 9.62 -9.16 -10.19
N SER A 79 9.94 -8.19 -9.35
CA SER A 79 11.08 -8.23 -8.43
C SER A 79 10.83 -9.04 -7.14
N LEU A 80 9.60 -9.48 -6.88
CA LEU A 80 9.22 -10.08 -5.60
C LEU A 80 10.07 -11.31 -5.22
N ALA A 81 10.33 -12.21 -6.17
CA ALA A 81 11.11 -13.42 -5.88
C ALA A 81 12.55 -13.08 -5.45
N THR A 82 13.16 -12.10 -6.09
CA THR A 82 14.50 -11.61 -5.77
C THR A 82 14.53 -10.95 -4.39
N GLU A 83 13.57 -10.07 -4.12
CA GLU A 83 13.45 -9.37 -2.84
C GLU A 83 13.11 -10.34 -1.70
N PHE A 84 12.23 -11.32 -1.94
CA PHE A 84 11.92 -12.36 -0.97
C PHE A 84 13.17 -13.13 -0.57
N ARG A 85 13.96 -13.59 -1.56
CA ARG A 85 15.21 -14.31 -1.29
C ARG A 85 16.21 -13.45 -0.52
N ARG A 86 16.32 -12.17 -0.88
CA ARG A 86 17.20 -11.21 -0.19
C ARG A 86 16.82 -11.02 1.28
N LEU A 87 15.51 -10.95 1.58
CA LEU A 87 15.01 -10.67 2.93
C LEU A 87 14.97 -11.92 3.82
N ASN A 88 14.64 -13.07 3.24
CA ASN A 88 14.35 -14.28 4.01
C ASN A 88 15.42 -15.38 3.85
N GLY A 89 16.34 -15.25 2.87
CA GLY A 89 17.46 -16.17 2.67
C GLY A 89 17.12 -17.48 1.96
N TYR A 90 15.87 -17.64 1.45
CA TYR A 90 15.47 -18.83 0.71
C TYR A 90 14.58 -18.50 -0.49
N ASP A 91 14.39 -19.49 -1.40
CA ASP A 91 13.61 -19.33 -2.61
C ASP A 91 12.12 -19.56 -2.35
N LEU A 92 11.27 -18.61 -2.75
CA LEU A 92 9.83 -18.71 -2.57
C LEU A 92 9.16 -19.72 -3.50
N THR A 93 9.78 -20.05 -4.65
CA THR A 93 9.16 -20.85 -5.71
C THR A 93 8.72 -22.22 -5.21
N ARG A 94 9.54 -22.85 -4.35
CA ARG A 94 9.24 -24.14 -3.73
C ARG A 94 7.96 -24.11 -2.88
N TYR A 95 7.63 -22.97 -2.30
CA TYR A 95 6.54 -22.79 -1.35
C TYR A 95 5.27 -22.20 -1.97
N LEU A 96 5.29 -21.80 -3.24
CA LEU A 96 4.09 -21.28 -3.93
C LEU A 96 2.85 -22.18 -3.81
N PRO A 97 2.96 -23.53 -3.81
CA PRO A 97 1.79 -24.40 -3.62
C PRO A 97 1.04 -24.18 -2.30
N VAL A 98 1.65 -23.53 -1.31
CA VAL A 98 0.99 -23.10 -0.05
C VAL A 98 -0.20 -22.17 -0.34
N PHE A 99 -0.12 -21.35 -1.37
CA PHE A 99 -1.23 -20.47 -1.79
C PHE A 99 -2.38 -21.24 -2.47
N ALA A 100 -2.10 -22.44 -2.96
CA ALA A 100 -3.12 -23.38 -3.45
C ALA A 100 -3.69 -24.28 -2.34
N GLY A 101 -3.42 -23.97 -1.06
CA GLY A 101 -3.94 -24.71 0.09
C GLY A 101 -3.15 -25.95 0.45
N LEU A 102 -1.97 -26.16 -0.14
CA LEU A 102 -1.13 -27.31 0.18
C LEU A 102 -0.23 -27.01 1.38
N THR A 103 0.08 -28.05 2.14
CA THR A 103 1.11 -28.04 3.16
C THR A 103 2.43 -28.52 2.54
N ILE A 104 3.47 -27.70 2.62
CA ILE A 104 4.83 -28.04 2.17
C ILE A 104 5.66 -28.34 3.41
N GLU A 105 6.32 -29.52 3.40
CA GLU A 105 7.07 -30.09 4.52
C GLU A 105 6.16 -30.38 5.73
N ASN A 106 5.73 -29.34 6.44
CA ASN A 106 4.78 -29.41 7.56
C ASN A 106 4.00 -28.09 7.69
N TYR A 107 3.05 -28.07 8.61
CA TYR A 107 2.18 -26.90 8.86
C TYR A 107 3.00 -25.67 9.28
N ASP A 108 3.94 -25.84 10.22
CA ASP A 108 4.72 -24.72 10.77
C ASP A 108 5.61 -24.06 9.70
N VAL A 109 6.22 -24.86 8.83
CA VAL A 109 7.02 -24.35 7.71
C VAL A 109 6.14 -23.58 6.72
N SER A 110 4.96 -24.10 6.41
CA SER A 110 4.01 -23.45 5.52
C SER A 110 3.50 -22.11 6.09
N GLU A 111 3.19 -22.05 7.38
CA GLU A 111 2.76 -20.81 8.04
C GLU A 111 3.89 -19.80 8.17
N ARG A 112 5.12 -20.24 8.42
CA ARG A 112 6.31 -19.38 8.40
C ARG A 112 6.48 -18.74 7.03
N PHE A 113 6.38 -19.53 5.95
CA PHE A 113 6.43 -19.01 4.59
C PHE A 113 5.35 -17.96 4.34
N ARG A 114 4.09 -18.20 4.76
CA ARG A 114 3.00 -17.20 4.64
C ARG A 114 3.34 -15.90 5.37
N ALA A 115 3.91 -16.01 6.57
CA ALA A 115 4.31 -14.83 7.35
C ALA A 115 5.46 -14.07 6.68
N ASP A 116 6.48 -14.76 6.18
CA ASP A 116 7.62 -14.17 5.48
C ASP A 116 7.19 -13.52 4.17
N TYR A 117 6.27 -14.15 3.42
CA TYR A 117 5.69 -13.58 2.21
C TYR A 117 4.95 -12.28 2.50
N ARG A 118 4.03 -12.29 3.47
CA ARG A 118 3.28 -11.09 3.88
C ARG A 118 4.20 -9.97 4.34
N ARG A 119 5.24 -10.31 5.09
CA ARG A 119 6.25 -9.33 5.55
C ARG A 119 7.01 -8.74 4.37
N THR A 120 7.37 -9.56 3.38
CA THR A 120 8.06 -9.11 2.17
C THR A 120 7.19 -8.15 1.37
N VAL A 121 5.92 -8.49 1.14
CA VAL A 121 4.96 -7.61 0.44
C VAL A 121 4.78 -6.29 1.19
N ALA A 122 4.63 -6.35 2.53
CA ALA A 122 4.50 -5.16 3.36
C ALA A 122 5.76 -4.26 3.30
N ASP A 123 6.95 -4.87 3.27
CA ASP A 123 8.21 -4.16 3.15
C ASP A 123 8.38 -3.48 1.78
N LEU A 124 8.03 -4.19 0.71
CA LEU A 124 8.04 -3.62 -0.64
C LEU A 124 7.07 -2.46 -0.76
N LEU A 125 5.85 -2.62 -0.27
CA LEU A 125 4.85 -1.54 -0.26
C LEU A 125 5.37 -0.31 0.48
N ALA A 126 5.93 -0.49 1.67
CA ALA A 126 6.44 0.60 2.49
C ALA A 126 7.57 1.36 1.78
N ARG A 127 8.54 0.64 1.20
CA ARG A 127 9.72 1.24 0.54
C ARG A 127 9.41 1.76 -0.85
N ASN A 128 8.81 0.92 -1.70
CA ASN A 128 8.71 1.17 -3.13
C ASN A 128 7.56 2.12 -3.48
N ARG A 129 6.52 2.18 -2.63
CA ARG A 129 5.46 3.17 -2.78
C ARG A 129 5.69 4.37 -1.86
N TYR A 130 5.54 4.21 -0.55
CA TYR A 130 5.54 5.34 0.37
C TYR A 130 6.91 6.00 0.48
N GLY A 131 7.98 5.20 0.57
CA GLY A 131 9.35 5.70 0.57
C GLY A 131 9.67 6.45 -0.72
N ARG A 132 9.37 5.84 -1.86
CA ARG A 132 9.63 6.44 -3.17
C ARG A 132 8.79 7.69 -3.44
N LEU A 133 7.50 7.67 -3.10
CA LEU A 133 6.65 8.87 -3.20
C LEU A 133 7.19 10.03 -2.36
N ARG A 134 7.70 9.74 -1.15
CA ARG A 134 8.32 10.76 -0.30
C ARG A 134 9.56 11.36 -0.96
N GLU A 135 10.44 10.54 -1.50
CA GLU A 135 11.63 11.02 -2.21
C GLU A 135 11.26 11.94 -3.38
N LEU A 136 10.33 11.51 -4.23
CA LEU A 136 9.88 12.26 -5.40
C LEU A 136 9.17 13.57 -5.00
N ALA A 137 8.35 13.55 -3.96
CA ALA A 137 7.68 14.73 -3.43
C ALA A 137 8.70 15.75 -2.89
N HIS A 138 9.67 15.30 -2.09
CA HIS A 138 10.72 16.16 -1.52
C HIS A 138 11.60 16.79 -2.61
N GLN A 139 11.90 16.09 -3.71
CA GLN A 139 12.59 16.64 -4.86
C GLN A 139 11.82 17.81 -5.52
N ARG A 140 10.51 17.89 -5.29
CA ARG A 140 9.63 18.94 -5.79
C ARG A 140 9.23 19.96 -4.70
N ASN A 141 9.87 19.93 -3.53
CA ASN A 141 9.54 20.75 -2.35
C ASN A 141 8.10 20.54 -1.85
N LEU A 142 7.56 19.33 -2.02
CA LEU A 142 6.27 18.93 -1.50
C LEU A 142 6.45 17.97 -0.32
N SER A 143 5.58 18.06 0.69
CA SER A 143 5.47 17.06 1.73
C SER A 143 4.47 15.96 1.35
N ILE A 144 4.58 14.80 1.98
CA ILE A 144 3.66 13.69 1.75
C ILE A 144 2.83 13.38 3.01
N HIS A 145 1.51 13.35 2.84
CA HIS A 145 0.54 13.08 3.91
C HIS A 145 -0.30 11.85 3.55
N PRO A 146 0.27 10.64 3.56
CA PRO A 146 -0.48 9.44 3.25
C PRO A 146 -1.50 9.16 4.35
N ILE A 147 -2.69 8.79 3.95
CA ILE A 147 -3.77 8.43 4.86
C ILE A 147 -3.63 6.96 5.25
N SER A 148 -3.38 6.71 6.53
CA SER A 148 -3.35 5.36 7.06
C SER A 148 -4.73 4.74 7.00
N ARG A 149 -4.94 3.83 6.06
CA ARG A 149 -6.12 2.97 6.05
C ARG A 149 -5.85 1.73 6.86
N SER A 150 -6.79 1.33 7.69
CA SER A 150 -6.76 0.05 8.38
C SER A 150 -6.78 -1.07 7.33
N ALA A 151 -5.62 -1.65 7.07
CA ALA A 151 -5.46 -2.70 6.08
C ALA A 151 -5.74 -4.07 6.71
N LEU A 152 -7.01 -4.39 6.94
CA LEU A 152 -7.39 -5.75 7.39
C LEU A 152 -7.32 -6.78 6.26
N SER A 153 -7.26 -6.34 5.01
CA SER A 153 -7.31 -7.22 3.84
C SER A 153 -6.02 -7.32 3.04
N VAL A 154 -5.01 -6.50 3.35
CA VAL A 154 -3.75 -6.46 2.61
C VAL A 154 -2.60 -6.68 3.59
N PRO A 155 -1.57 -7.44 3.23
CA PRO A 155 -0.35 -7.52 4.03
C PRO A 155 0.36 -6.16 4.01
N ALA A 156 -0.05 -5.24 4.86
CA ALA A 156 0.54 -3.92 4.99
C ALA A 156 0.77 -3.60 6.46
N ASP A 157 1.94 -3.09 6.76
CA ASP A 157 2.26 -2.51 8.05
C ASP A 157 1.97 -1.00 8.00
N ALA A 158 0.78 -0.62 8.46
CA ALA A 158 0.32 0.76 8.41
C ALA A 158 1.19 1.72 9.23
N VAL A 159 1.75 1.26 10.35
CA VAL A 159 2.68 2.05 11.18
C VAL A 159 3.99 2.26 10.42
N ARG A 160 4.51 1.22 9.78
CA ARG A 160 5.73 1.28 8.98
C ARG A 160 5.55 2.15 7.73
N ASN A 161 4.40 2.06 7.07
CA ASN A 161 4.08 2.94 5.93
C ASN A 161 4.11 4.41 6.36
N ALA A 162 3.58 4.71 7.54
CA ALA A 162 3.58 6.05 8.12
C ALA A 162 4.98 6.57 8.51
N ALA A 163 6.02 5.71 8.57
CA ALA A 163 7.41 6.15 8.74
C ALA A 163 7.85 7.10 7.61
N PHE A 164 7.32 6.89 6.42
CA PHE A 164 7.61 7.70 5.24
C PHE A 164 6.69 8.92 5.11
N SER A 165 5.76 9.11 6.04
CA SER A 165 4.89 10.29 6.08
C SER A 165 5.59 11.48 6.72
N ASP A 166 5.42 12.67 6.17
CA ASP A 166 5.84 13.91 6.82
C ASP A 166 4.80 14.32 7.88
N VAL A 167 3.52 14.11 7.59
CA VAL A 167 2.41 14.24 8.53
C VAL A 167 1.55 12.98 8.43
N PRO A 168 1.64 12.04 9.39
CA PRO A 168 0.77 10.88 9.43
C PRO A 168 -0.68 11.32 9.48
N ALA A 169 -1.51 10.78 8.58
CA ALA A 169 -2.91 11.15 8.48
C ALA A 169 -3.83 9.96 8.71
N ALA A 170 -5.00 10.23 9.25
CA ALA A 170 -6.04 9.26 9.51
C ALA A 170 -7.38 9.69 8.93
N HIS A 171 -8.28 8.75 8.70
CA HIS A 171 -9.69 9.06 8.50
C HIS A 171 -10.40 9.20 9.83
N PHE A 172 -11.00 10.36 10.06
CA PHE A 172 -11.95 10.55 11.14
C PHE A 172 -13.36 10.30 10.59
N ARG A 173 -13.96 9.19 11.00
CA ARG A 173 -15.35 8.85 10.62
C ARG A 173 -16.26 8.96 11.82
N LEU A 174 -17.33 9.72 11.70
CA LEU A 174 -18.41 9.72 12.69
C LEU A 174 -19.06 8.32 12.70
N ARG A 175 -19.34 7.81 13.89
CA ARG A 175 -20.08 6.56 14.06
C ARG A 175 -21.52 6.77 13.58
N THR A 176 -21.85 6.30 12.40
CA THR A 176 -23.24 5.97 12.11
C THR A 176 -23.50 4.59 12.72
N PRO A 177 -24.48 4.45 13.61
CA PRO A 177 -24.88 3.15 14.12
C PRO A 177 -25.40 2.32 12.94
N SER A 178 -24.60 1.37 12.47
CA SER A 178 -25.07 0.38 11.51
C SER A 178 -25.41 -0.89 12.27
N PRO A 179 -26.66 -1.36 12.21
CA PRO A 179 -27.05 -2.61 12.86
C PRO A 179 -26.29 -3.85 12.34
N LEU A 180 -25.63 -3.74 11.19
CA LEU A 180 -24.83 -4.81 10.56
C LEU A 180 -23.33 -4.73 10.87
N ALA A 181 -22.88 -3.75 11.67
CA ALA A 181 -21.48 -3.64 12.05
C ALA A 181 -21.15 -4.65 13.17
N THR A 182 -20.92 -5.87 12.79
CA THR A 182 -20.54 -6.98 13.69
C THR A 182 -19.16 -6.80 14.33
N TYR A 183 -18.35 -5.82 13.86
CA TYR A 183 -17.03 -5.51 14.39
C TYR A 183 -16.83 -4.01 14.57
N PRO A 184 -16.82 -3.52 15.82
CA PRO A 184 -16.63 -2.09 16.12
C PRO A 184 -15.21 -1.57 15.89
N THR A 185 -14.26 -2.40 15.52
CA THR A 185 -12.84 -2.19 15.81
C THR A 185 -11.99 -1.54 14.73
N CYS A 186 -12.44 -1.47 13.47
CA CYS A 186 -11.56 -1.02 12.39
C CYS A 186 -11.57 0.49 12.13
N ARG A 187 -12.57 1.21 12.60
CA ARG A 187 -12.72 2.65 12.31
C ARG A 187 -11.83 3.53 13.18
N ASP A 188 -11.61 3.11 14.43
CA ASP A 188 -10.77 3.85 15.38
C ASP A 188 -9.27 3.50 15.22
N ALA A 189 -8.96 2.39 14.54
CA ALA A 189 -7.59 1.92 14.35
C ALA A 189 -6.74 2.91 13.55
N SER A 190 -7.31 3.60 12.54
CA SER A 190 -6.54 4.53 11.71
C SER A 190 -6.01 5.72 12.49
N ILE A 191 -6.81 6.25 13.44
CA ILE A 191 -6.39 7.36 14.31
C ILE A 191 -5.28 6.90 15.26
N LYS A 192 -5.43 5.73 15.87
CA LYS A 192 -4.41 5.15 16.74
C LYS A 192 -3.11 4.85 15.98
N ILE A 193 -3.22 4.35 14.74
CA ILE A 193 -2.06 4.09 13.88
C ILE A 193 -1.33 5.41 13.58
N ALA A 194 -2.04 6.45 13.15
CA ALA A 194 -1.43 7.74 12.87
C ALA A 194 -0.79 8.36 14.13
N ALA A 195 -1.45 8.27 15.29
CA ALA A 195 -0.92 8.74 16.55
C ALA A 195 0.33 7.96 16.97
N SER A 196 0.29 6.63 16.90
CA SER A 196 1.43 5.76 17.22
C SER A 196 2.61 6.03 16.29
N ALA A 197 2.35 6.21 14.98
CA ALA A 197 3.38 6.56 14.03
C ALA A 197 3.97 7.95 14.31
N GLY A 198 3.13 8.93 14.67
CA GLY A 198 3.57 10.26 15.08
C GLY A 198 4.56 10.20 16.25
N HIS A 199 4.23 9.44 17.29
CA HIS A 199 5.13 9.24 18.43
C HIS A 199 6.39 8.45 18.05
N LEU A 200 6.24 7.32 17.37
CA LEU A 200 7.36 6.43 17.02
C LEU A 200 8.40 7.10 16.13
N TYR A 201 7.94 7.91 15.17
CA TYR A 201 8.80 8.57 14.18
C TYR A 201 9.01 10.06 14.47
N ASN A 202 8.69 10.51 15.69
CA ASN A 202 8.90 11.88 16.18
C ASN A 202 8.32 12.93 15.20
N ARG A 203 7.08 12.75 14.77
CA ARG A 203 6.38 13.71 13.92
C ARG A 203 5.66 14.75 14.76
N ARG A 204 5.91 16.02 14.45
CA ARG A 204 5.33 17.16 15.20
C ARG A 204 3.81 17.25 15.06
N PHE A 205 3.29 16.86 13.89
CA PHE A 205 1.88 16.97 13.56
C PHE A 205 1.32 15.63 13.10
N ILE A 206 0.05 15.42 13.41
CA ILE A 206 -0.78 14.33 12.95
C ILE A 206 -2.03 14.96 12.36
N ALA A 207 -2.45 14.52 11.18
CA ALA A 207 -3.63 15.02 10.51
C ALA A 207 -4.80 14.03 10.66
N ALA A 208 -6.02 14.57 10.64
CA ALA A 208 -7.23 13.78 10.50
C ALA A 208 -8.07 14.35 9.37
N LYS A 209 -8.38 13.51 8.37
CA LYS A 209 -9.36 13.86 7.33
C LYS A 209 -10.76 13.82 7.97
N GLY A 210 -11.48 14.92 7.88
CA GLY A 210 -12.82 15.08 8.48
C GLY A 210 -13.82 14.04 7.97
N PRO A 211 -14.99 13.94 8.62
CA PRO A 211 -16.02 12.99 8.21
C PRO A 211 -16.46 13.28 6.77
N GLN A 212 -16.38 12.29 5.90
CA GLN A 212 -17.13 12.31 4.67
C GLN A 212 -18.58 12.02 5.04
N THR A 213 -19.45 12.99 4.89
CA THR A 213 -20.88 12.75 4.78
C THR A 213 -21.09 12.22 3.38
N ASP A 214 -21.44 10.94 3.27
CA ASP A 214 -21.99 10.41 2.02
C ASP A 214 -23.31 11.20 1.80
N GLY A 215 -23.28 12.15 0.84
CA GLY A 215 -24.46 12.89 0.42
C GLY A 215 -25.33 12.02 -0.48
#